data_de8a5f63ddf663665f9c07050b7751f0
#
_entry.id   de8a5f63ddf663665f9c07050b7751f0
#
_cell.length_a   1.000
_cell.length_b   1.000
_cell.length_c   1.000
_cell.angle_alpha   90.00
_cell.angle_beta   90.00
_cell.angle_gamma   90.00
#
_symmetry.space_group_name_H-M   'P 1'
#
loop_
_entity.id
_entity.type
_entity.pdbx_description
1 polymer ?
#
loop_
_entity_poly.entity_id
_entity_poly.type
_entity_poly.pdbx_seq_one_letter_code
_entity_poly.pdbx_strand_id
1 'polypeptide(L)'
;MRRAGLDLVGSFPRRVEPLWLCGHDRLLSLGIDTVTRILAPDRVSPGRSVSEPAPHRLPGDPPLTAEIARILRVDHAGEFGATRIYEGQLDVLGRSRAAGAIREMAEAEKRHFARLETLLRERRVRPTLLHPLWSVAGYALGAATALLGERAAMACTVAVEEVIDEHYQRQAERLGDDDAALRAELLSFRDDEIAHRDVAIAEGAEKAPVYDLISVAVKTGSRIAIWLSTRF
;
A
#
# COMPACT_ATOMS: atom_id res chain seq x y z
N MET A 1 -0.57 30.58 61.03
CA MET A 1 -0.82 29.36 61.85
C MET A 1 -0.90 28.19 60.88
N ARG A 2 0.19 27.44 60.82
CA ARG A 2 0.38 26.06 61.28
C ARG A 2 -0.55 25.01 60.65
N ARG A 3 0.11 24.21 59.73
CA ARG A 3 0.30 22.70 59.79
C ARG A 3 -0.97 21.91 59.42
N ALA A 4 -0.92 20.82 58.70
CA ALA A 4 -0.01 19.69 58.40
C ALA A 4 -0.55 19.01 57.13
N GLY A 5 0.09 18.46 56.18
CA GLY A 5 1.01 17.34 56.20
C GLY A 5 0.36 15.97 56.38
N LEU A 6 0.13 15.22 55.26
CA LEU A 6 0.03 13.76 55.34
C LEU A 6 0.33 13.14 53.98
N ASP A 7 1.51 12.55 53.94
CA ASP A 7 1.92 11.59 52.89
C ASP A 7 1.06 10.29 53.06
N LEU A 8 0.61 9.74 51.94
CA LEU A 8 0.21 8.35 51.87
C LEU A 8 0.73 7.73 50.58
N VAL A 9 1.88 7.10 50.76
CA VAL A 9 2.42 6.08 49.85
C VAL A 9 1.51 4.87 49.90
N GLY A 10 0.85 4.56 48.79
CA GLY A 10 -0.03 3.40 48.62
C GLY A 10 0.47 2.51 47.49
N SER A 11 0.95 1.38 47.87
CA SER A 11 1.55 0.28 47.13
C SER A 11 0.70 -0.22 45.96
N PHE A 12 1.33 -0.42 44.76
CA PHE A 12 0.76 -1.16 43.63
C PHE A 12 0.73 -2.67 43.95
N PRO A 13 -0.38 -3.36 43.68
CA PRO A 13 -0.41 -4.81 43.71
C PRO A 13 0.14 -5.40 42.39
N ARG A 14 0.87 -6.47 42.57
CA ARG A 14 1.57 -7.29 41.57
C ARG A 14 0.62 -7.86 40.50
N ARG A 15 1.11 -7.89 39.26
CA ARG A 15 0.55 -8.67 38.15
C ARG A 15 0.30 -10.11 38.57
N VAL A 16 -0.91 -10.58 38.30
CA VAL A 16 -1.24 -12.00 38.29
C VAL A 16 -1.23 -12.46 36.85
N GLU A 17 -0.31 -13.33 36.49
CA GLU A 17 -0.30 -14.07 35.23
C GLU A 17 -1.36 -15.17 35.27
N PRO A 18 -2.19 -15.34 34.24
CA PRO A 18 -2.96 -16.58 34.11
C PRO A 18 -2.20 -17.62 33.32
N LEU A 19 -1.84 -18.71 34.02
CA LEU A 19 -1.48 -20.01 33.47
C LEU A 19 -2.71 -20.66 32.81
N TRP A 20 -2.77 -20.75 31.53
CA TRP A 20 -3.53 -21.68 30.67
C TRP A 20 -2.84 -21.65 29.31
N LEU A 21 -2.36 -22.66 28.65
CA LEU A 21 -2.78 -24.02 28.40
C LEU A 21 -1.69 -24.79 27.66
N CYS A 22 -1.51 -26.00 28.04
CA CYS A 22 -0.84 -27.02 27.25
C CYS A 22 -1.90 -27.77 26.43
N GLY A 23 -1.69 -27.95 25.10
CA GLY A 23 -2.26 -29.07 24.38
C GLY A 23 -3.25 -28.74 23.26
N HIS A 24 -2.95 -29.26 22.10
CA HIS A 24 -3.68 -29.37 20.83
C HIS A 24 -3.50 -28.22 19.86
N ASP A 25 -2.54 -28.41 18.91
CA ASP A 25 -2.77 -28.12 17.50
C ASP A 25 -1.57 -28.55 16.64
N ARG A 26 -1.67 -29.73 16.07
CA ARG A 26 -0.73 -30.26 15.08
C ARG A 26 -1.38 -30.51 13.70
N LEU A 27 -2.43 -29.80 13.34
CA LEU A 27 -3.10 -30.05 12.05
C LEU A 27 -3.48 -28.81 11.21
N LEU A 28 -3.03 -27.61 11.57
CA LEU A 28 -3.30 -26.40 10.76
C LEU A 28 -2.06 -25.65 10.27
N SER A 29 -0.86 -26.25 10.40
CA SER A 29 0.39 -25.53 10.11
C SER A 29 0.78 -25.45 8.63
N LEU A 30 0.21 -26.25 7.73
CA LEU A 30 0.64 -26.34 6.32
C LEU A 30 -0.03 -25.31 5.39
N GLY A 31 -1.12 -24.69 5.78
CA GLY A 31 -1.82 -23.69 4.96
C GLY A 31 -1.43 -22.24 5.28
N ILE A 32 -1.00 -21.97 6.50
CA ILE A 32 -0.72 -20.61 7.00
C ILE A 32 0.67 -20.14 6.58
N ASP A 33 1.65 -21.04 6.49
CA ASP A 33 3.02 -20.69 6.10
C ASP A 33 3.15 -20.17 4.68
N THR A 34 2.32 -20.65 3.76
CA THR A 34 2.34 -20.17 2.36
C THR A 34 1.72 -18.78 2.24
N VAL A 35 0.63 -18.51 2.95
CA VAL A 35 -0.03 -17.19 2.95
C VAL A 35 0.82 -16.17 3.72
N THR A 36 1.43 -16.58 4.84
CA THR A 36 2.30 -15.72 5.62
C THR A 36 3.57 -15.32 4.87
N ARG A 37 4.11 -16.21 4.00
CA ARG A 37 5.25 -15.88 3.12
C ARG A 37 4.89 -14.91 1.99
N ILE A 38 3.65 -14.93 1.52
CA ILE A 38 3.15 -14.00 0.48
C ILE A 38 2.86 -12.63 1.10
N LEU A 39 2.40 -12.59 2.34
CA LEU A 39 1.93 -11.38 3.03
C LEU A 39 2.96 -10.75 3.97
N ALA A 40 4.05 -11.46 4.28
CA ALA A 40 5.10 -10.88 5.11
C ALA A 40 5.78 -9.73 4.36
N PRO A 41 5.84 -8.51 4.90
CA PRO A 41 6.72 -7.50 4.35
C PRO A 41 8.15 -8.04 4.40
N ASP A 42 8.85 -8.01 3.25
CA ASP A 42 10.28 -8.26 3.25
C ASP A 42 10.87 -7.35 4.34
N ARG A 43 11.62 -7.92 5.28
CA ARG A 43 12.21 -7.16 6.37
C ARG A 43 13.09 -6.07 5.76
N VAL A 44 12.59 -4.85 5.75
CA VAL A 44 13.42 -3.68 5.47
C VAL A 44 14.42 -3.59 6.62
N SER A 45 15.67 -3.84 6.33
CA SER A 45 16.74 -3.65 7.30
C SER A 45 16.81 -2.16 7.64
N PRO A 46 16.67 -1.77 8.91
CA PRO A 46 16.77 -0.36 9.28
C PRO A 46 18.21 0.10 9.08
N GLY A 47 18.42 1.11 8.23
CA GLY A 47 19.62 1.92 8.25
C GLY A 47 20.62 1.77 7.12
N ARG A 48 20.21 1.62 5.86
CA ARG A 48 21.10 1.91 4.74
C ARG A 48 21.03 3.38 4.38
N SER A 49 22.13 4.08 4.57
CA SER A 49 22.27 5.46 4.09
C SER A 49 22.19 5.50 2.56
N VAL A 50 21.64 6.58 2.00
CA VAL A 50 21.36 6.82 0.57
C VAL A 50 22.62 6.83 -0.33
N SER A 51 23.80 6.48 0.19
CA SER A 51 25.10 6.53 -0.49
C SER A 51 25.73 5.18 -0.81
N GLU A 52 25.06 4.05 -0.55
CA GLU A 52 25.60 2.76 -1.00
C GLU A 52 25.22 2.49 -2.46
N PRO A 53 26.18 2.10 -3.31
CA PRO A 53 25.88 1.71 -4.69
C PRO A 53 24.85 0.57 -4.67
N ALA A 54 23.92 0.60 -5.63
CA ALA A 54 22.92 -0.46 -5.79
C ALA A 54 23.61 -1.82 -5.78
N PRO A 55 23.02 -2.84 -5.14
CA PRO A 55 23.62 -4.16 -5.11
C PRO A 55 23.84 -4.64 -6.55
N HIS A 56 25.08 -5.00 -6.88
CA HIS A 56 25.39 -5.62 -8.17
C HIS A 56 24.44 -6.81 -8.37
N ARG A 57 23.88 -6.91 -9.58
CA ARG A 57 23.01 -8.04 -9.94
C ARG A 57 23.74 -9.34 -9.69
N LEU A 58 23.06 -10.27 -9.02
CA LEU A 58 23.63 -11.56 -8.66
C LEU A 58 23.47 -12.56 -9.84
N PRO A 59 24.36 -13.56 -9.94
CA PRO A 59 24.16 -14.67 -10.87
C PRO A 59 22.80 -15.34 -10.60
N GLY A 60 21.93 -15.37 -11.63
CA GLY A 60 20.58 -15.90 -11.53
C GLY A 60 19.47 -14.85 -11.47
N ASP A 61 19.78 -13.58 -11.30
CA ASP A 61 18.80 -12.51 -11.43
C ASP A 61 18.25 -12.42 -12.86
N PRO A 62 16.97 -12.12 -13.04
CA PRO A 62 16.38 -11.95 -14.36
C PRO A 62 17.09 -10.83 -15.14
N PRO A 63 17.17 -10.90 -16.48
CA PRO A 63 17.70 -9.79 -17.27
C PRO A 63 17.05 -8.45 -16.91
N LEU A 64 17.81 -7.35 -16.93
CA LEU A 64 17.32 -6.00 -16.62
C LEU A 64 16.04 -5.65 -17.41
N THR A 65 16.02 -6.00 -18.70
CA THR A 65 14.85 -5.78 -19.56
C THR A 65 13.59 -6.51 -19.06
N ALA A 66 13.75 -7.73 -18.53
CA ALA A 66 12.62 -8.48 -17.97
C ALA A 66 12.16 -7.91 -16.62
N GLU A 67 13.07 -7.36 -15.84
CA GLU A 67 12.76 -6.68 -14.60
C GLU A 67 12.02 -5.37 -14.85
N ILE A 68 12.54 -4.52 -15.75
CA ILE A 68 11.86 -3.29 -16.18
C ILE A 68 10.46 -3.60 -16.73
N ALA A 69 10.33 -4.64 -17.56
CA ALA A 69 9.03 -5.03 -18.09
C ALA A 69 8.04 -5.45 -16.98
N ARG A 70 8.53 -6.06 -15.91
CA ARG A 70 7.71 -6.43 -14.75
C ARG A 70 7.32 -5.21 -13.94
N ILE A 71 8.26 -4.30 -13.68
CA ILE A 71 8.02 -3.02 -12.99
C ILE A 71 6.91 -2.28 -13.73
N LEU A 72 7.10 -1.94 -14.98
CA LEU A 72 6.14 -1.15 -15.77
C LEU A 72 4.76 -1.80 -15.87
N ARG A 73 4.71 -3.13 -15.95
CA ARG A 73 3.43 -3.85 -16.02
C ARG A 73 2.64 -3.77 -14.73
N VAL A 74 3.31 -3.96 -13.59
CA VAL A 74 2.63 -3.95 -12.29
C VAL A 74 2.23 -2.54 -11.90
N ASP A 75 3.06 -1.54 -12.18
CA ASP A 75 2.74 -0.14 -11.87
C ASP A 75 1.57 0.35 -12.72
N HIS A 76 1.60 0.07 -14.03
CA HIS A 76 0.47 0.38 -14.90
C HIS A 76 -0.85 -0.29 -14.44
N ALA A 77 -0.78 -1.51 -13.90
CA ALA A 77 -1.95 -2.17 -13.32
C ALA A 77 -2.39 -1.51 -12.01
N GLY A 78 -1.45 -1.03 -11.20
CA GLY A 78 -1.71 -0.31 -9.95
C GLY A 78 -2.44 1.00 -10.20
N GLU A 79 -1.89 1.86 -11.07
CA GLU A 79 -2.50 3.15 -11.42
C GLU A 79 -3.89 2.97 -12.06
N PHE A 80 -4.03 1.96 -12.93
CA PHE A 80 -5.35 1.62 -13.45
C PHE A 80 -6.32 1.24 -12.33
N GLY A 81 -5.88 0.41 -11.38
CA GLY A 81 -6.67 0.03 -10.21
C GLY A 81 -7.06 1.23 -9.34
N ALA A 82 -6.12 2.14 -9.09
CA ALA A 82 -6.34 3.37 -8.32
C ALA A 82 -7.37 4.29 -9.00
N THR A 83 -7.26 4.51 -10.32
CA THR A 83 -8.29 5.29 -11.05
C THR A 83 -9.67 4.67 -10.88
N ARG A 84 -9.81 3.34 -10.87
CA ARG A 84 -11.09 2.65 -10.67
C ARG A 84 -11.60 2.76 -9.23
N ILE A 85 -10.71 2.73 -8.23
CA ILE A 85 -11.09 2.96 -6.83
C ILE A 85 -11.67 4.36 -6.68
N TYR A 86 -10.99 5.38 -7.14
CA TYR A 86 -11.47 6.77 -7.03
C TYR A 86 -12.77 6.99 -7.82
N GLU A 87 -12.94 6.35 -8.96
CA GLU A 87 -14.20 6.40 -9.72
C GLU A 87 -15.35 5.82 -8.89
N GLY A 88 -15.18 4.64 -8.29
CA GLY A 88 -16.17 4.06 -7.39
C GLY A 88 -16.47 4.92 -6.16
N GLN A 89 -15.43 5.57 -5.58
CA GLN A 89 -15.63 6.51 -4.48
C GLN A 89 -16.44 7.74 -4.93
N LEU A 90 -16.15 8.31 -6.09
CA LEU A 90 -16.83 9.50 -6.59
C LEU A 90 -18.28 9.25 -7.01
N ASP A 91 -18.60 8.06 -7.50
CA ASP A 91 -19.98 7.70 -7.83
C ASP A 91 -20.88 7.70 -6.58
N VAL A 92 -20.33 7.37 -5.42
CA VAL A 92 -21.04 7.38 -4.13
C VAL A 92 -20.93 8.74 -3.43
N LEU A 93 -19.73 9.34 -3.39
CA LEU A 93 -19.41 10.52 -2.59
C LEU A 93 -19.28 11.81 -3.41
N GLY A 94 -19.63 11.82 -4.69
CA GLY A 94 -19.38 12.93 -5.59
C GLY A 94 -20.02 14.28 -5.20
N ARG A 95 -20.91 14.29 -4.22
CA ARG A 95 -21.54 15.49 -3.63
C ARG A 95 -21.13 15.72 -2.16
N SER A 96 -20.24 14.92 -1.65
CA SER A 96 -19.78 14.99 -0.27
C SER A 96 -18.72 16.08 -0.08
N ARG A 97 -18.37 16.34 1.17
CA ARG A 97 -17.28 17.28 1.50
C ARG A 97 -15.92 16.79 0.97
N ALA A 98 -15.69 15.49 1.02
CA ALA A 98 -14.44 14.88 0.56
C ALA A 98 -14.31 14.79 -0.97
N ALA A 99 -15.38 15.05 -1.73
CA ALA A 99 -15.38 14.91 -3.18
C ALA A 99 -14.32 15.75 -3.90
N GLY A 100 -13.96 16.92 -3.36
CA GLY A 100 -12.89 17.76 -3.91
C GLY A 100 -11.55 17.06 -3.88
N ALA A 101 -11.14 16.61 -2.69
CA ALA A 101 -9.89 15.89 -2.50
C ALA A 101 -9.82 14.60 -3.34
N ILE A 102 -10.91 13.81 -3.36
CA ILE A 102 -10.97 12.59 -4.19
C ILE A 102 -10.78 12.89 -5.68
N ARG A 103 -11.37 13.98 -6.20
CA ARG A 103 -11.18 14.36 -7.61
C ARG A 103 -9.75 14.76 -7.92
N GLU A 104 -9.12 15.52 -7.04
CA GLU A 104 -7.72 15.94 -7.23
C GLU A 104 -6.78 14.73 -7.27
N MET A 105 -6.92 13.79 -6.35
CA MET A 105 -6.19 12.52 -6.35
C MET A 105 -6.49 11.71 -7.63
N ALA A 106 -7.76 11.54 -7.98
CA ALA A 106 -8.16 10.81 -9.20
C ALA A 106 -7.56 11.41 -10.50
N GLU A 107 -7.41 12.73 -10.59
CA GLU A 107 -6.77 13.36 -11.75
C GLU A 107 -5.24 13.17 -11.74
N ALA A 108 -4.61 13.05 -10.58
CA ALA A 108 -3.20 12.67 -10.49
C ALA A 108 -2.99 11.25 -11.00
N GLU A 109 -3.78 10.27 -10.52
CA GLU A 109 -3.72 8.87 -10.98
C GLU A 109 -3.89 8.73 -12.50
N LYS A 110 -4.79 9.51 -13.09
CA LYS A 110 -4.94 9.51 -14.55
C LYS A 110 -3.68 9.97 -15.27
N ARG A 111 -2.95 10.94 -14.70
CA ARG A 111 -1.67 11.40 -15.27
C ARG A 111 -0.59 10.33 -15.14
N HIS A 112 -0.48 9.69 -13.98
CA HIS A 112 0.45 8.58 -13.74
C HIS A 112 0.16 7.43 -14.71
N PHE A 113 -1.10 7.02 -14.80
CA PHE A 113 -1.55 5.97 -15.72
C PHE A 113 -1.19 6.28 -17.17
N ALA A 114 -1.49 7.48 -17.67
CA ALA A 114 -1.17 7.90 -19.02
C ALA A 114 0.34 7.92 -19.29
N ARG A 115 1.13 8.30 -18.30
CA ARG A 115 2.60 8.27 -18.38
C ARG A 115 3.11 6.83 -18.46
N LEU A 116 2.60 5.94 -17.62
CA LEU A 116 2.95 4.51 -17.67
C LEU A 116 2.51 3.83 -18.96
N GLU A 117 1.35 4.19 -19.52
CA GLU A 117 0.98 3.76 -20.87
C GLU A 117 2.02 4.15 -21.93
N THR A 118 2.58 5.36 -21.81
CA THR A 118 3.62 5.84 -22.70
C THR A 118 4.90 5.03 -22.51
N LEU A 119 5.33 4.80 -21.26
CA LEU A 119 6.50 3.97 -20.94
C LEU A 119 6.35 2.53 -21.43
N LEU A 120 5.16 1.92 -21.29
CA LEU A 120 4.90 0.59 -21.83
C LEU A 120 5.11 0.55 -23.35
N ARG A 121 4.63 1.57 -24.09
CA ARG A 121 4.82 1.67 -25.54
C ARG A 121 6.28 1.87 -25.92
N GLU A 122 6.97 2.81 -25.26
CA GLU A 122 8.40 3.12 -25.49
C GLU A 122 9.28 1.89 -25.26
N ARG A 123 9.01 1.15 -24.20
CA ARG A 123 9.79 -0.04 -23.81
C ARG A 123 9.27 -1.35 -24.42
N ARG A 124 8.21 -1.29 -25.24
CA ARG A 124 7.55 -2.44 -25.90
C ARG A 124 7.11 -3.52 -24.91
N VAL A 125 6.61 -3.09 -23.76
CA VAL A 125 6.07 -3.96 -22.70
C VAL A 125 4.57 -4.11 -22.90
N ARG A 126 4.04 -5.32 -22.70
CA ARG A 126 2.60 -5.58 -22.73
C ARG A 126 2.01 -5.30 -21.34
N PRO A 127 0.83 -4.68 -21.25
CA PRO A 127 0.11 -4.55 -20.00
C PRO A 127 -0.32 -5.93 -19.48
N THR A 128 -0.75 -5.98 -18.21
CA THR A 128 -1.29 -7.20 -17.62
C THR A 128 -2.59 -7.64 -18.30
N LEU A 129 -2.81 -8.95 -18.38
CA LEU A 129 -4.08 -9.53 -18.83
C LEU A 129 -5.20 -9.38 -17.78
N LEU A 130 -4.86 -8.95 -16.56
CA LEU A 130 -5.80 -8.84 -15.45
C LEU A 130 -6.56 -7.51 -15.38
N HIS A 131 -6.39 -6.62 -16.37
CA HIS A 131 -7.10 -5.33 -16.44
C HIS A 131 -8.62 -5.45 -16.22
N PRO A 132 -9.35 -6.39 -16.87
CA PRO A 132 -10.79 -6.52 -16.63
C PRO A 132 -11.13 -6.85 -15.16
N LEU A 133 -10.29 -7.68 -14.52
CA LEU A 133 -10.43 -8.01 -13.10
C LEU A 133 -10.21 -6.77 -12.22
N TRP A 134 -9.12 -6.03 -12.46
CA TRP A 134 -8.80 -4.84 -11.68
C TRP A 134 -9.79 -3.71 -11.90
N SER A 135 -10.40 -3.62 -13.09
CA SER A 135 -11.49 -2.67 -13.35
C SER A 135 -12.68 -2.89 -12.42
N VAL A 136 -13.13 -4.13 -12.28
CA VAL A 136 -14.27 -4.48 -11.42
C VAL A 136 -13.91 -4.41 -9.95
N ALA A 137 -12.76 -4.99 -9.57
CA ALA A 137 -12.33 -5.07 -8.17
C ALA A 137 -12.03 -3.68 -7.61
N GLY A 138 -11.31 -2.83 -8.34
CA GLY A 138 -10.99 -1.45 -7.91
C GLY A 138 -12.26 -0.62 -7.74
N TYR A 139 -13.13 -0.61 -8.74
CA TYR A 139 -14.41 0.11 -8.65
C TYR A 139 -15.26 -0.37 -7.46
N ALA A 140 -15.42 -1.69 -7.30
CA ALA A 140 -16.21 -2.25 -6.21
C ALA A 140 -15.61 -1.92 -4.83
N LEU A 141 -14.29 -1.93 -4.69
CA LEU A 141 -13.60 -1.55 -3.46
C LEU A 141 -13.84 -0.07 -3.14
N GLY A 142 -13.69 0.81 -4.13
CA GLY A 142 -13.94 2.24 -3.99
C GLY A 142 -15.39 2.52 -3.58
N ALA A 143 -16.36 1.97 -4.30
CA ALA A 143 -17.77 2.14 -4.00
C ALA A 143 -18.15 1.56 -2.63
N ALA A 144 -17.67 0.36 -2.28
CA ALA A 144 -17.97 -0.28 -1.01
C ALA A 144 -17.44 0.52 0.19
N THR A 145 -16.19 1.01 0.11
CA THR A 145 -15.63 1.84 1.19
C THR A 145 -16.33 3.20 1.28
N ALA A 146 -16.71 3.80 0.16
CA ALA A 146 -17.47 5.04 0.11
C ALA A 146 -18.90 4.89 0.70
N LEU A 147 -19.56 3.75 0.52
CA LEU A 147 -20.85 3.45 1.16
C LEU A 147 -20.76 3.38 2.69
N LEU A 148 -19.58 3.08 3.25
CA LEU A 148 -19.30 3.15 4.69
C LEU A 148 -19.04 4.59 5.16
N GLY A 149 -18.99 5.55 4.25
CA GLY A 149 -18.81 6.99 4.50
C GLY A 149 -17.44 7.54 4.12
N GLU A 150 -17.33 8.88 4.09
CA GLU A 150 -16.13 9.61 3.65
C GLU A 150 -14.85 9.12 4.32
N ARG A 151 -14.87 8.93 5.64
CA ARG A 151 -13.70 8.48 6.38
C ARG A 151 -13.25 7.06 6.02
N ALA A 152 -14.18 6.18 5.70
CA ALA A 152 -13.85 4.82 5.27
C ALA A 152 -13.27 4.79 3.85
N ALA A 153 -13.75 5.66 2.95
CA ALA A 153 -13.13 5.88 1.66
C ALA A 153 -11.70 6.39 1.80
N MET A 154 -11.45 7.38 2.67
CA MET A 154 -10.11 7.88 2.96
C MET A 154 -9.22 6.83 3.62
N ALA A 155 -9.76 5.97 4.50
CA ALA A 155 -9.00 4.85 5.07
C ALA A 155 -8.57 3.83 4.01
N CYS A 156 -9.41 3.61 2.99
CA CYS A 156 -9.04 2.81 1.81
C CYS A 156 -7.89 3.46 1.06
N THR A 157 -7.96 4.76 0.77
CA THR A 157 -6.89 5.52 0.14
C THR A 157 -5.59 5.38 0.93
N VAL A 158 -5.56 5.69 2.23
CA VAL A 158 -4.36 5.53 3.07
C VAL A 158 -3.76 4.13 2.94
N ALA A 159 -4.60 3.10 3.00
CA ALA A 159 -4.12 1.72 2.96
C ALA A 159 -3.55 1.32 1.58
N VAL A 160 -4.07 1.86 0.49
CA VAL A 160 -3.52 1.66 -0.86
C VAL A 160 -2.18 2.38 -0.97
N GLU A 161 -2.13 3.69 -0.63
CA GLU A 161 -0.94 4.52 -0.85
C GLU A 161 0.25 4.06 0.01
N GLU A 162 0.02 3.54 1.22
CA GLU A 162 1.09 2.94 2.02
C GLU A 162 1.71 1.70 1.37
N VAL A 163 0.92 0.89 0.66
CA VAL A 163 1.44 -0.27 -0.08
C VAL A 163 2.18 0.18 -1.33
N ILE A 164 1.69 1.20 -2.02
CA ILE A 164 2.31 1.73 -3.23
C ILE A 164 3.61 2.47 -2.92
N ASP A 165 3.65 3.28 -1.84
CA ASP A 165 4.88 3.90 -1.34
C ASP A 165 6.00 2.86 -1.12
N GLU A 166 5.71 1.79 -0.36
CA GLU A 166 6.65 0.69 -0.16
C GLU A 166 7.04 0.00 -1.49
N HIS A 167 6.11 -0.09 -2.42
CA HIS A 167 6.32 -0.77 -3.70
C HIS A 167 7.27 0.04 -4.59
N TYR A 168 7.01 1.33 -4.80
CA TYR A 168 7.85 2.22 -5.58
C TYR A 168 9.26 2.35 -4.99
N GLN A 169 9.36 2.48 -3.66
CA GLN A 169 10.65 2.53 -2.98
C GLN A 169 11.49 1.28 -3.29
N ARG A 170 10.93 0.09 -3.16
CA ARG A 170 11.63 -1.17 -3.45
C ARG A 170 12.05 -1.29 -4.92
N GLN A 171 11.21 -0.82 -5.83
CA GLN A 171 11.53 -0.81 -7.26
C GLN A 171 12.68 0.14 -7.56
N ALA A 172 12.63 1.36 -7.01
CA ALA A 172 13.69 2.35 -7.18
C ALA A 172 15.04 1.85 -6.63
N GLU A 173 15.03 1.15 -5.48
CA GLU A 173 16.22 0.52 -4.91
C GLU A 173 16.79 -0.59 -5.81
N ARG A 174 15.92 -1.41 -6.41
CA ARG A 174 16.33 -2.48 -7.33
C ARG A 174 16.89 -1.98 -8.65
N LEU A 175 16.34 -0.88 -9.18
CA LEU A 175 16.84 -0.26 -10.40
C LEU A 175 18.21 0.37 -10.18
N GLY A 176 18.45 0.97 -9.00
CA GLY A 176 19.71 1.67 -8.73
C GLY A 176 20.06 2.64 -9.86
N ASP A 177 21.27 2.50 -10.40
CA ASP A 177 21.77 3.30 -11.52
C ASP A 177 21.56 2.63 -12.89
N ASP A 178 20.99 1.41 -12.92
CA ASP A 178 20.79 0.64 -14.17
C ASP A 178 19.78 1.32 -15.11
N ASP A 179 18.78 2.04 -14.56
CA ASP A 179 17.86 2.91 -15.30
C ASP A 179 17.50 4.13 -14.44
N ALA A 180 18.43 5.07 -14.37
CA ALA A 180 18.29 6.28 -13.55
C ALA A 180 17.07 7.13 -13.93
N ALA A 181 16.67 7.12 -15.21
CA ALA A 181 15.52 7.87 -15.69
C ALA A 181 14.21 7.26 -15.16
N LEU A 182 14.04 5.95 -15.29
CA LEU A 182 12.87 5.24 -14.75
C LEU A 182 12.83 5.35 -13.22
N ARG A 183 13.98 5.19 -12.55
CA ARG A 183 14.08 5.34 -11.10
C ARG A 183 13.60 6.72 -10.63
N ALA A 184 14.02 7.79 -11.31
CA ALA A 184 13.58 9.15 -10.97
C ALA A 184 12.08 9.34 -11.17
N GLU A 185 11.51 8.73 -12.22
CA GLU A 185 10.06 8.76 -12.49
C GLU A 185 9.27 8.05 -11.38
N LEU A 186 9.70 6.84 -10.98
CA LEU A 186 9.05 6.08 -9.89
C LEU A 186 9.12 6.82 -8.55
N LEU A 187 10.24 7.49 -8.26
CA LEU A 187 10.36 8.31 -7.05
C LEU A 187 9.46 9.55 -7.10
N SER A 188 9.25 10.14 -8.27
CA SER A 188 8.31 11.25 -8.43
C SER A 188 6.86 10.81 -8.19
N PHE A 189 6.45 9.65 -8.73
CA PHE A 189 5.13 9.09 -8.45
C PHE A 189 4.98 8.80 -6.96
N ARG A 190 5.98 8.16 -6.35
CA ARG A 190 5.98 7.89 -4.91
C ARG A 190 5.77 9.16 -4.06
N ASP A 191 6.37 10.28 -4.43
CA ASP A 191 6.19 11.54 -3.70
C ASP A 191 4.72 12.02 -3.79
N ASP A 192 4.07 11.84 -4.93
CA ASP A 192 2.65 12.14 -5.12
C ASP A 192 1.78 11.19 -4.27
N GLU A 193 2.09 9.88 -4.18
CA GLU A 193 1.35 8.92 -3.35
C GLU A 193 1.44 9.24 -1.86
N ILE A 194 2.62 9.69 -1.41
CA ILE A 194 2.79 10.19 -0.05
C ILE A 194 1.88 11.40 0.21
N ALA A 195 1.77 12.30 -0.75
CA ALA A 195 0.88 13.46 -0.64
C ALA A 195 -0.60 13.03 -0.62
N HIS A 196 -1.01 12.08 -1.45
CA HIS A 196 -2.38 11.53 -1.44
C HIS A 196 -2.73 10.89 -0.08
N ARG A 197 -1.82 10.09 0.47
CA ARG A 197 -1.96 9.51 1.81
C ARG A 197 -2.15 10.60 2.86
N ASP A 198 -1.33 11.63 2.84
CA ASP A 198 -1.36 12.69 3.84
C ASP A 198 -2.66 13.52 3.74
N VAL A 199 -3.15 13.77 2.52
CA VAL A 199 -4.48 14.36 2.29
C VAL A 199 -5.59 13.48 2.87
N ALA A 200 -5.55 12.17 2.62
CA ALA A 200 -6.56 11.25 3.14
C ALA A 200 -6.55 11.16 4.68
N ILE A 201 -5.38 11.23 5.31
CA ILE A 201 -5.26 11.34 6.78
C ILE A 201 -5.88 12.64 7.29
N ALA A 202 -5.59 13.77 6.63
CA ALA A 202 -6.15 15.08 6.99
C ALA A 202 -7.69 15.10 6.87
N GLU A 203 -8.26 14.40 5.89
CA GLU A 203 -9.70 14.20 5.73
C GLU A 203 -10.30 13.23 6.77
N GLY A 204 -9.49 12.69 7.67
CA GLY A 204 -9.95 11.93 8.84
C GLY A 204 -10.03 10.43 8.64
N ALA A 205 -9.20 9.86 7.77
CA ALA A 205 -9.11 8.42 7.51
C ALA A 205 -8.99 7.59 8.81
N GLU A 206 -8.10 7.99 9.73
CA GLU A 206 -7.84 7.28 10.99
C GLU A 206 -9.05 7.25 11.95
N LYS A 207 -10.04 8.12 11.71
CA LYS A 207 -11.31 8.17 12.47
C LYS A 207 -12.41 7.35 11.80
N ALA A 208 -12.08 6.54 10.79
CA ALA A 208 -13.04 5.68 10.13
C ALA A 208 -13.54 4.58 11.08
N PRO A 209 -14.83 4.22 11.05
CA PRO A 209 -15.27 3.00 11.69
C PRO A 209 -14.47 1.80 11.14
N VAL A 210 -14.04 0.91 12.02
CA VAL A 210 -13.29 -0.31 11.67
C VAL A 210 -12.01 -0.04 10.82
N TYR A 211 -11.32 1.08 11.09
CA TYR A 211 -10.13 1.51 10.36
C TYR A 211 -9.10 0.38 10.18
N ASP A 212 -8.77 -0.31 11.27
CA ASP A 212 -7.77 -1.40 11.24
C ASP A 212 -8.20 -2.54 10.31
N LEU A 213 -9.50 -2.89 10.31
CA LEU A 213 -10.04 -3.93 9.43
C LEU A 213 -9.95 -3.51 7.95
N ILE A 214 -10.35 -2.27 7.64
CA ILE A 214 -10.23 -1.72 6.29
C ILE A 214 -8.75 -1.72 5.87
N SER A 215 -7.87 -1.20 6.70
CA SER A 215 -6.44 -1.14 6.43
C SER A 215 -5.84 -2.52 6.13
N VAL A 216 -6.08 -3.51 6.99
CA VAL A 216 -5.57 -4.88 6.79
C VAL A 216 -6.14 -5.51 5.52
N ALA A 217 -7.44 -5.40 5.29
CA ALA A 217 -8.10 -6.00 4.12
C ALA A 217 -7.60 -5.37 2.81
N VAL A 218 -7.53 -4.04 2.75
CA VAL A 218 -7.08 -3.30 1.56
C VAL A 218 -5.61 -3.56 1.28
N LYS A 219 -4.73 -3.44 2.28
CA LYS A 219 -3.29 -3.74 2.12
C LYS A 219 -3.04 -5.16 1.64
N THR A 220 -3.77 -6.13 2.21
CA THR A 220 -3.68 -7.53 1.78
C THR A 220 -4.12 -7.69 0.33
N GLY A 221 -5.25 -7.12 -0.04
CA GLY A 221 -5.77 -7.12 -1.42
C GLY A 221 -4.80 -6.49 -2.41
N SER A 222 -4.23 -5.32 -2.08
CA SER A 222 -3.26 -4.61 -2.90
C SER A 222 -1.98 -5.43 -3.11
N ARG A 223 -1.44 -6.06 -2.06
CA ARG A 223 -0.26 -6.95 -2.18
C ARG A 223 -0.53 -8.17 -3.05
N ILE A 224 -1.73 -8.76 -2.95
CA ILE A 224 -2.16 -9.86 -3.84
C ILE A 224 -2.26 -9.38 -5.29
N ALA A 225 -2.85 -8.19 -5.53
CA ALA A 225 -2.98 -7.61 -6.87
C ALA A 225 -1.60 -7.34 -7.49
N ILE A 226 -0.66 -6.77 -6.74
CA ILE A 226 0.73 -6.58 -7.15
C ILE A 226 1.37 -7.92 -7.51
N TRP A 227 1.25 -8.92 -6.65
CA TRP A 227 1.82 -10.25 -6.87
C TRP A 227 1.27 -10.94 -8.12
N LEU A 228 -0.04 -10.82 -8.38
CA LEU A 228 -0.67 -11.36 -9.59
C LEU A 228 -0.20 -10.61 -10.84
N SER A 229 -0.21 -9.27 -10.81
CA SER A 229 0.14 -8.43 -11.96
C SER A 229 1.62 -8.53 -12.36
N THR A 230 2.50 -8.96 -11.45
CA THR A 230 3.89 -9.28 -11.81
C THR A 230 4.05 -10.56 -12.63
N ARG A 231 3.01 -11.42 -12.69
CA ARG A 231 3.06 -12.76 -13.31
C ARG A 231 2.24 -12.88 -14.59
N PHE A 232 1.18 -12.08 -14.71
CA PHE A 232 0.21 -12.18 -15.80
C PHE A 232 0.08 -10.85 -16.60
#